data_d219c1aa1fa2633a908ecbba0e2e9031
#
_entry.id   d219c1aa1fa2633a908ecbba0e2e9031
#
_cell.length_a   1.000
_cell.length_b   1.000
_cell.length_c   1.000
_cell.angle_alpha   90.00
_cell.angle_beta   90.00
_cell.angle_gamma   90.00
#
_symmetry.space_group_name_H-M   'P 1'
#
loop_
_entity.id
_entity.type
_entity.pdbx_description
1 polymer ?
#
loop_
_entity_poly.entity_id
_entity_poly.type
_entity_poly.pdbx_seq_one_letter_code
_entity_poly.pdbx_strand_id
1 'polypeptide(L)'
;MTHRFSVGETRAIEFPHSVSPKILRGPEAESIIETKSGDRPAQPRAFVALALATGLGIGFAPFAPGTFGSLLAAAIFVLLSQSIWGVIGVWGASVGLGVWAAGEAQRAFGREDDSRIVIDEIAGQLLALAPLLALPAASRGNFFALVTAFVAFRLFDIWKPGPVGAAEKRFQGGLGVMADDLVAGALAAAVVAALVAGGVLA
;
A
#
# COMPACT_ATOMS: atom_id res chain seq x y z
N MET A 1 -32.06 0.38 -60.00
CA MET A 1 -31.75 -0.70 -59.02
C MET A 1 -31.56 -0.04 -57.63
N THR A 2 -32.63 -0.10 -56.85
CA THR A 2 -32.72 0.55 -55.52
C THR A 2 -32.54 -0.49 -54.47
N HIS A 3 -31.41 -0.48 -53.74
CA HIS A 3 -31.19 -1.32 -52.57
C HIS A 3 -31.79 -0.64 -51.34
N ARG A 4 -32.87 -1.23 -50.82
CA ARG A 4 -33.44 -0.94 -49.50
C ARG A 4 -32.58 -1.56 -48.43
N PHE A 5 -32.04 -0.76 -47.53
CA PHE A 5 -31.49 -1.22 -46.26
C PHE A 5 -32.63 -1.47 -45.28
N SER A 6 -32.75 -2.71 -44.83
CA SER A 6 -33.66 -3.14 -43.77
C SER A 6 -33.07 -2.74 -42.43
N VAL A 7 -33.80 -1.94 -41.66
CA VAL A 7 -33.49 -1.58 -40.27
C VAL A 7 -33.85 -2.79 -39.43
N GLY A 8 -32.84 -3.36 -38.73
CA GLY A 8 -33.00 -4.47 -37.81
C GLY A 8 -33.83 -4.07 -36.59
N GLU A 9 -34.73 -4.98 -36.22
CA GLU A 9 -35.64 -4.91 -35.10
C GLU A 9 -34.89 -4.69 -33.77
N THR A 10 -35.20 -3.58 -33.13
CA THR A 10 -34.84 -3.32 -31.72
C THR A 10 -35.72 -4.22 -30.87
N ARG A 11 -35.14 -5.32 -30.32
CA ARG A 11 -35.79 -6.11 -29.28
C ARG A 11 -35.98 -5.22 -28.05
N ALA A 12 -37.23 -4.85 -27.80
CA ALA A 12 -37.64 -4.25 -26.54
C ALA A 12 -37.41 -5.27 -25.44
N ILE A 13 -36.62 -4.88 -24.42
CA ILE A 13 -36.49 -5.63 -23.18
C ILE A 13 -37.79 -5.40 -22.43
N GLU A 14 -38.67 -6.41 -22.43
CA GLU A 14 -39.87 -6.43 -21.58
C GLU A 14 -39.44 -6.56 -20.12
N PHE A 15 -39.61 -5.49 -19.35
CA PHE A 15 -39.57 -5.53 -17.89
C PHE A 15 -40.86 -6.18 -17.38
N PRO A 16 -40.79 -7.14 -16.44
CA PRO A 16 -42.01 -7.75 -15.87
C PRO A 16 -42.83 -6.69 -15.16
N HIS A 17 -44.04 -6.46 -15.66
CA HIS A 17 -45.06 -5.63 -15.03
C HIS A 17 -45.48 -6.31 -13.73
N SER A 18 -45.06 -5.80 -12.62
CA SER A 18 -45.75 -5.78 -11.31
C SER A 18 -44.76 -5.66 -10.13
N VAL A 19 -44.00 -4.56 -10.07
CA VAL A 19 -43.58 -4.06 -8.77
C VAL A 19 -44.11 -2.64 -8.66
N SER A 20 -45.31 -2.52 -8.13
CA SER A 20 -45.79 -1.22 -7.66
C SER A 20 -44.79 -0.71 -6.60
N PRO A 21 -44.25 0.51 -6.74
CA PRO A 21 -43.48 1.10 -5.66
C PRO A 21 -44.45 1.38 -4.52
N LYS A 22 -44.47 0.47 -3.54
CA LYS A 22 -45.12 0.73 -2.27
C LYS A 22 -44.38 1.88 -1.63
N ILE A 23 -44.92 3.10 -1.82
CA ILE A 23 -44.43 4.30 -1.16
C ILE A 23 -44.60 4.03 0.33
N LEU A 24 -43.51 3.68 1.00
CA LEU A 24 -43.46 3.59 2.46
C LEU A 24 -43.60 5.02 3.00
N ARG A 25 -44.83 5.41 3.28
CA ARG A 25 -45.15 6.64 4.02
C ARG A 25 -45.42 6.21 5.45
N GLY A 26 -44.49 6.46 6.34
CA GLY A 26 -44.68 6.18 7.76
C GLY A 26 -43.37 6.25 8.53
N PRO A 27 -43.40 6.17 9.84
CA PRO A 27 -42.22 6.23 10.70
C PRO A 27 -41.16 5.16 10.38
N GLU A 28 -41.51 4.07 9.69
CA GLU A 28 -40.55 3.06 9.20
C GLU A 28 -39.63 3.59 8.09
N ALA A 29 -40.10 4.52 7.25
CA ALA A 29 -39.27 5.12 6.21
C ALA A 29 -38.23 6.09 6.80
N GLU A 30 -38.60 6.81 7.84
CA GLU A 30 -37.69 7.70 8.59
C GLU A 30 -36.63 6.89 9.34
N SER A 31 -37.00 5.75 9.94
CA SER A 31 -36.02 4.88 10.63
C SER A 31 -35.01 4.25 9.68
N ILE A 32 -35.39 3.96 8.43
CA ILE A 32 -34.49 3.43 7.41
C ILE A 32 -33.54 4.53 6.87
N ILE A 33 -34.01 5.77 6.82
CA ILE A 33 -33.19 6.92 6.40
C ILE A 33 -32.23 7.31 7.52
N GLU A 34 -32.70 7.33 8.78
CA GLU A 34 -31.83 7.63 9.93
C GLU A 34 -30.72 6.61 10.16
N THR A 35 -30.98 5.31 9.89
CA THR A 35 -29.93 4.28 9.99
C THR A 35 -28.88 4.35 8.89
N LYS A 36 -29.14 5.05 7.79
CA LYS A 36 -28.18 5.22 6.67
C LYS A 36 -27.36 6.49 6.74
N SER A 37 -27.76 7.44 7.56
CA SER A 37 -27.08 8.72 7.82
C SER A 37 -26.38 8.74 9.19
N GLY A 38 -25.95 7.60 9.68
CA GLY A 38 -25.10 7.55 10.86
C GLY A 38 -23.71 8.09 10.53
N ASP A 39 -23.51 9.38 10.72
CA ASP A 39 -22.23 10.00 11.04
C ASP A 39 -21.68 9.31 12.30
N ARG A 40 -21.09 8.12 12.10
CA ARG A 40 -20.26 7.53 13.15
C ARG A 40 -19.05 8.43 13.23
N PRO A 41 -18.81 9.11 14.35
CA PRO A 41 -17.59 9.87 14.51
C PRO A 41 -16.43 8.94 14.17
N ALA A 42 -15.52 9.40 13.32
CA ALA A 42 -14.36 8.62 12.90
C ALA A 42 -13.71 8.07 14.18
N GLN A 43 -13.79 6.77 14.38
CA GLN A 43 -13.29 6.16 15.62
C GLN A 43 -11.81 6.52 15.72
N PRO A 44 -11.31 6.96 16.86
CA PRO A 44 -9.89 7.33 17.02
C PRO A 44 -8.94 6.27 16.48
N ARG A 45 -9.35 5.00 16.55
CA ARG A 45 -8.66 3.86 15.99
C ARG A 45 -8.52 3.93 14.46
N ALA A 46 -9.57 4.33 13.74
CA ALA A 46 -9.51 4.46 12.28
C ALA A 46 -8.59 5.61 11.87
N PHE A 47 -8.59 6.72 12.60
CA PHE A 47 -7.69 7.84 12.36
C PHE A 47 -6.21 7.41 12.52
N VAL A 48 -5.89 6.69 13.61
CA VAL A 48 -4.52 6.17 13.84
C VAL A 48 -4.11 5.21 12.73
N ALA A 49 -5.00 4.30 12.33
CA ALA A 49 -4.72 3.36 11.24
C ALA A 49 -4.43 4.09 9.91
N LEU A 50 -5.26 5.08 9.56
CA LEU A 50 -5.06 5.89 8.35
C LEU A 50 -3.75 6.69 8.41
N ALA A 51 -3.44 7.31 9.55
CA ALA A 51 -2.19 8.04 9.72
C ALA A 51 -0.97 7.13 9.53
N LEU A 52 -0.99 5.92 10.10
CA LEU A 52 0.08 4.94 9.91
C LEU A 52 0.15 4.43 8.47
N ALA A 53 -0.98 4.02 7.90
CA ALA A 53 -1.04 3.47 6.55
C ALA A 53 -0.55 4.47 5.51
N THR A 54 -0.87 5.76 5.68
CA THR A 54 -0.47 6.83 4.76
C THR A 54 0.89 7.46 5.08
N GLY A 55 1.67 6.88 5.99
CA GLY A 55 2.96 7.45 6.39
C GLY A 55 2.81 8.89 6.91
N LEU A 56 1.87 9.12 7.85
CA LEU A 56 1.51 10.43 8.39
C LEU A 56 1.05 11.44 7.33
N GLY A 57 0.38 10.96 6.29
CA GLY A 57 -0.17 11.79 5.21
C GLY A 57 0.71 11.90 3.96
N ILE A 58 1.91 11.33 3.95
CA ILE A 58 2.79 11.30 2.77
C ILE A 58 2.12 10.58 1.59
N GLY A 59 1.31 9.56 1.85
CA GLY A 59 0.52 8.84 0.85
C GLY A 59 -0.48 9.71 0.07
N PHE A 60 -0.79 10.92 0.52
CA PHE A 60 -1.58 11.88 -0.23
C PHE A 60 -0.77 12.72 -1.23
N ALA A 61 0.52 12.41 -1.42
CA ALA A 61 1.31 13.06 -2.44
C ALA A 61 0.67 12.89 -3.83
N PRO A 62 0.59 13.96 -4.65
CA PRO A 62 -0.11 13.92 -5.94
C PRO A 62 0.59 13.06 -6.99
N PHE A 63 1.87 12.79 -6.82
CA PHE A 63 2.69 11.98 -7.71
C PHE A 63 3.47 10.94 -6.93
N ALA A 64 3.47 9.69 -7.40
CA ALA A 64 4.30 8.60 -6.91
C ALA A 64 4.36 8.48 -5.36
N PRO A 65 3.23 8.38 -4.64
CA PRO A 65 3.22 8.37 -3.17
C PRO A 65 4.11 7.28 -2.58
N GLY A 66 4.18 6.10 -3.17
CA GLY A 66 5.10 5.04 -2.76
C GLY A 66 6.58 5.41 -2.84
N THR A 67 6.97 6.25 -3.82
CA THR A 67 8.33 6.78 -3.88
C THR A 67 8.62 7.68 -2.66
N PHE A 68 7.66 8.50 -2.25
CA PHE A 68 7.78 9.32 -1.04
C PHE A 68 7.77 8.46 0.23
N GLY A 69 6.99 7.36 0.26
CA GLY A 69 7.05 6.35 1.33
C GLY A 69 8.43 5.74 1.47
N SER A 70 9.03 5.32 0.34
CA SER A 70 10.39 4.78 0.32
C SER A 70 11.45 5.82 0.72
N LEU A 71 11.30 7.09 0.32
CA LEU A 71 12.18 8.18 0.76
C LEU A 71 12.06 8.47 2.26
N LEU A 72 10.84 8.43 2.80
CA LEU A 72 10.62 8.53 4.24
C LEU A 72 11.35 7.39 4.99
N ALA A 73 11.26 6.17 4.49
CA ALA A 73 11.97 5.02 5.06
C ALA A 73 13.50 5.24 5.05
N ALA A 74 14.06 5.76 3.94
CA ALA A 74 15.47 6.07 3.85
C ALA A 74 15.88 7.16 4.87
N ALA A 75 15.06 8.20 5.04
CA ALA A 75 15.29 9.23 6.04
C ALA A 75 15.24 8.65 7.47
N ILE A 76 14.25 7.81 7.78
CA ILE A 76 14.15 7.10 9.08
C ILE A 76 15.38 6.23 9.30
N PHE A 77 15.84 5.49 8.28
CA PHE A 77 17.04 4.67 8.37
C PHE A 77 18.27 5.53 8.70
N VAL A 78 18.50 6.64 8.00
CA VAL A 78 19.64 7.53 8.28
C VAL A 78 19.63 8.06 9.71
N LEU A 79 18.46 8.50 10.18
CA LEU A 79 18.29 9.00 11.56
C LEU A 79 18.57 7.93 12.61
N LEU A 80 18.22 6.67 12.34
CA LEU A 80 18.32 5.56 13.29
C LEU A 80 19.53 4.65 13.03
N SER A 81 20.30 4.85 11.97
CA SER A 81 21.37 3.94 11.53
C SER A 81 22.47 3.72 12.56
N GLN A 82 22.63 4.62 13.52
CA GLN A 82 23.56 4.47 14.65
C GLN A 82 23.06 3.43 15.67
N SER A 83 21.75 3.15 15.70
CA SER A 83 21.12 2.17 16.59
C SER A 83 20.51 1.02 15.78
N ILE A 84 21.19 -0.12 15.76
CA ILE A 84 20.65 -1.34 15.07
C ILE A 84 19.28 -1.70 15.64
N TRP A 85 19.10 -1.63 16.95
CA TRP A 85 17.83 -1.92 17.60
C TRP A 85 16.75 -0.90 17.27
N GLY A 86 17.13 0.36 17.03
CA GLY A 86 16.21 1.41 16.56
C GLY A 86 15.64 1.07 15.17
N VAL A 87 16.51 0.68 14.23
CA VAL A 87 16.08 0.29 12.88
C VAL A 87 15.22 -0.97 12.91
N ILE A 88 15.65 -2.01 13.64
CA ILE A 88 14.89 -3.26 13.79
C ILE A 88 13.52 -2.99 14.42
N GLY A 89 13.47 -2.16 15.46
CA GLY A 89 12.23 -1.83 16.16
C GLY A 89 11.23 -1.11 15.27
N VAL A 90 11.68 -0.10 14.50
CA VAL A 90 10.80 0.62 13.56
C VAL A 90 10.36 -0.28 12.41
N TRP A 91 11.28 -1.09 11.86
CA TRP A 91 10.92 -2.07 10.83
C TRP A 91 9.86 -3.06 11.35
N GLY A 92 10.08 -3.67 12.50
CA GLY A 92 9.13 -4.62 13.10
C GLY A 92 7.77 -3.97 13.40
N ALA A 93 7.78 -2.72 13.88
CA ALA A 93 6.55 -1.96 14.10
C ALA A 93 5.84 -1.63 12.77
N SER A 94 6.56 -1.23 11.73
CA SER A 94 5.96 -0.96 10.42
C SER A 94 5.35 -2.22 9.80
N VAL A 95 5.95 -3.38 9.96
CA VAL A 95 5.37 -4.66 9.51
C VAL A 95 4.15 -5.04 10.36
N GLY A 96 4.28 -5.10 11.68
CA GLY A 96 3.21 -5.56 12.57
C GLY A 96 1.99 -4.64 12.58
N LEU A 97 2.22 -3.34 12.73
CA LEU A 97 1.14 -2.35 12.69
C LEU A 97 0.66 -2.09 11.24
N GLY A 98 1.54 -2.24 10.26
CA GLY A 98 1.25 -2.04 8.84
C GLY A 98 0.17 -2.99 8.34
N VAL A 99 0.23 -4.27 8.66
CA VAL A 99 -0.81 -5.25 8.29
C VAL A 99 -2.19 -4.81 8.81
N TRP A 100 -2.27 -4.35 10.05
CA TRP A 100 -3.53 -3.84 10.61
C TRP A 100 -3.93 -2.52 9.96
N ALA A 101 -3.01 -1.57 9.87
CA ALA A 101 -3.28 -0.22 9.36
C ALA A 101 -3.68 -0.23 7.88
N ALA A 102 -2.99 -1.02 7.03
CA ALA A 102 -3.34 -1.19 5.62
C ALA A 102 -4.73 -1.82 5.46
N GLY A 103 -5.07 -2.84 6.27
CA GLY A 103 -6.40 -3.45 6.23
C GLY A 103 -7.52 -2.48 6.63
N GLU A 104 -7.29 -1.60 7.62
CA GLU A 104 -8.25 -0.54 7.98
C GLU A 104 -8.34 0.53 6.88
N ALA A 105 -7.20 0.91 6.29
CA ALA A 105 -7.16 1.89 5.22
C ALA A 105 -7.87 1.42 3.95
N GLN A 106 -7.69 0.16 3.53
CA GLN A 106 -8.43 -0.44 2.42
C GLN A 106 -9.95 -0.33 2.63
N ARG A 107 -10.42 -0.62 3.84
CA ARG A 107 -11.85 -0.51 4.19
C ARG A 107 -12.32 0.94 4.13
N ALA A 108 -11.53 1.87 4.63
CA ALA A 108 -11.87 3.29 4.66
C ALA A 108 -11.86 3.92 3.26
N PHE A 109 -10.93 3.52 2.41
CA PHE A 109 -10.81 4.02 1.04
C PHE A 109 -11.71 3.29 0.03
N GLY A 110 -12.23 2.11 0.41
CA GLY A 110 -13.08 1.29 -0.45
C GLY A 110 -12.36 0.65 -1.64
N ARG A 111 -11.02 0.48 -1.54
CA ARG A 111 -10.15 -0.11 -2.56
C ARG A 111 -9.16 -1.07 -1.93
N GLU A 112 -8.90 -2.20 -2.59
CA GLU A 112 -7.94 -3.20 -2.13
C GLU A 112 -6.48 -2.72 -2.29
N ASP A 113 -6.21 -2.02 -3.39
CA ASP A 113 -4.89 -1.46 -3.71
C ASP A 113 -5.04 0.06 -3.91
N ASP A 114 -4.97 0.80 -2.81
CA ASP A 114 -5.06 2.26 -2.83
C ASP A 114 -3.68 2.87 -2.68
N SER A 115 -3.25 3.61 -3.70
CA SER A 115 -1.90 4.21 -3.76
C SER A 115 -1.57 5.18 -2.62
N ARG A 116 -2.53 5.52 -1.77
CA ARG A 116 -2.30 6.33 -0.55
C ARG A 116 -1.77 5.52 0.62
N ILE A 117 -1.85 4.20 0.53
CA ILE A 117 -1.23 3.31 1.50
C ILE A 117 0.25 3.22 1.09
N VAL A 118 1.15 3.59 1.99
CA VAL A 118 2.62 3.63 1.76
C VAL A 118 3.41 2.99 2.91
N ILE A 119 2.72 2.39 3.88
CA ILE A 119 3.38 1.71 5.00
C ILE A 119 4.12 0.44 4.56
N ASP A 120 3.66 -0.20 3.51
CA ASP A 120 4.27 -1.33 2.81
C ASP A 120 5.59 -0.94 2.17
N GLU A 121 5.63 0.16 1.41
CA GLU A 121 6.88 0.69 0.86
C GLU A 121 7.86 1.13 1.96
N ILE A 122 7.34 1.65 3.08
CA ILE A 122 8.20 1.97 4.23
C ILE A 122 8.84 0.69 4.79
N ALA A 123 8.06 -0.36 4.98
CA ALA A 123 8.56 -1.63 5.52
C ALA A 123 9.53 -2.33 4.55
N GLY A 124 9.18 -2.39 3.25
CA GLY A 124 10.01 -2.99 2.21
C GLY A 124 11.33 -2.26 2.02
N GLN A 125 11.29 -0.93 1.98
CA GLN A 125 12.50 -0.12 1.84
C GLN A 125 13.42 -0.20 3.07
N LEU A 126 12.88 -0.23 4.30
CA LEU A 126 13.69 -0.44 5.51
C LEU A 126 14.37 -1.80 5.48
N LEU A 127 13.69 -2.85 4.98
CA LEU A 127 14.28 -4.17 4.80
C LEU A 127 15.42 -4.15 3.76
N ALA A 128 15.23 -3.47 2.65
CA ALA A 128 16.27 -3.31 1.62
C ALA A 128 17.52 -2.59 2.13
N LEU A 129 17.36 -1.66 3.09
CA LEU A 129 18.45 -0.91 3.72
C LEU A 129 19.14 -1.69 4.86
N ALA A 130 18.51 -2.73 5.39
CA ALA A 130 19.03 -3.46 6.56
C ALA A 130 20.48 -3.98 6.41
N PRO A 131 20.96 -4.47 5.24
CA PRO A 131 22.34 -4.91 5.08
C PRO A 131 23.38 -3.82 5.31
N LEU A 132 23.02 -2.53 5.14
CA LEU A 132 23.93 -1.41 5.43
C LEU A 132 24.29 -1.31 6.92
N LEU A 133 23.52 -1.94 7.81
CA LEU A 133 23.85 -2.02 9.23
C LEU A 133 25.11 -2.83 9.52
N ALA A 134 25.56 -3.68 8.59
CA ALA A 134 26.83 -4.39 8.67
C ALA A 134 28.04 -3.48 8.43
N LEU A 135 27.84 -2.31 7.83
CA LEU A 135 28.91 -1.33 7.62
C LEU A 135 29.30 -0.63 8.92
N PRO A 136 30.52 -0.08 9.00
CA PRO A 136 30.88 0.83 10.07
C PRO A 136 29.86 1.96 10.22
N ALA A 137 29.57 2.36 11.44
CA ALA A 137 28.51 3.34 11.73
C ALA A 137 28.62 4.62 10.89
N ALA A 138 29.85 5.12 10.65
CA ALA A 138 30.11 6.30 9.84
C ALA A 138 29.74 6.12 8.35
N SER A 139 29.75 4.89 7.84
CA SER A 139 29.48 4.58 6.42
C SER A 139 28.02 4.24 6.15
N ARG A 140 27.20 3.98 7.16
CA ARG A 140 25.79 3.56 6.99
C ARG A 140 24.92 4.59 6.28
N GLY A 141 25.27 5.87 6.39
CA GLY A 141 24.63 7.00 5.70
C GLY A 141 25.25 7.33 4.34
N ASN A 142 26.12 6.47 3.79
CA ASN A 142 26.75 6.73 2.48
C ASN A 142 25.68 6.89 1.39
N PHE A 143 25.75 8.00 0.67
CA PHE A 143 24.73 8.36 -0.32
C PHE A 143 24.57 7.29 -1.42
N PHE A 144 25.71 6.78 -1.95
CA PHE A 144 25.65 5.75 -2.99
C PHE A 144 25.04 4.44 -2.50
N ALA A 145 25.33 4.05 -1.26
CA ALA A 145 24.74 2.86 -0.65
C ALA A 145 23.23 3.02 -0.45
N LEU A 146 22.79 4.18 0.04
CA LEU A 146 21.36 4.51 0.20
C LEU A 146 20.63 4.53 -1.14
N VAL A 147 21.20 5.19 -2.17
CA VAL A 147 20.61 5.22 -3.53
C VAL A 147 20.56 3.83 -4.14
N THR A 148 21.59 3.01 -3.96
CA THR A 148 21.62 1.64 -4.48
C THR A 148 20.49 0.81 -3.85
N ALA A 149 20.33 0.84 -2.53
CA ALA A 149 19.25 0.14 -1.85
C ALA A 149 17.87 0.65 -2.25
N PHE A 150 17.72 1.97 -2.40
CA PHE A 150 16.48 2.59 -2.85
C PHE A 150 16.11 2.12 -4.27
N VAL A 151 17.04 2.23 -5.21
CA VAL A 151 16.81 1.82 -6.61
C VAL A 151 16.53 0.34 -6.70
N ALA A 152 17.29 -0.51 -5.98
CA ALA A 152 17.07 -1.95 -5.97
C ALA A 152 15.65 -2.29 -5.48
N PHE A 153 15.21 -1.70 -4.37
CA PHE A 153 13.86 -1.91 -3.87
C PHE A 153 12.81 -1.49 -4.89
N ARG A 154 12.89 -0.24 -5.40
CA ARG A 154 11.91 0.26 -6.37
C ARG A 154 11.86 -0.53 -7.67
N LEU A 155 12.98 -1.08 -8.13
CA LEU A 155 13.01 -1.96 -9.30
C LEU A 155 12.21 -3.25 -9.04
N PHE A 156 12.43 -3.93 -7.91
CA PHE A 156 11.71 -5.16 -7.59
C PHE A 156 10.23 -4.92 -7.31
N ASP A 157 9.89 -3.84 -6.62
CA ASP A 157 8.53 -3.44 -6.32
C ASP A 157 7.74 -3.08 -7.59
N ILE A 158 8.29 -2.27 -8.49
CA ILE A 158 7.58 -1.86 -9.72
C ILE A 158 7.53 -2.99 -10.76
N TRP A 159 8.64 -3.72 -10.95
CA TRP A 159 8.72 -4.80 -11.94
C TRP A 159 8.00 -6.06 -11.49
N LYS A 160 7.85 -6.26 -10.19
CA LYS A 160 7.18 -7.41 -9.56
C LYS A 160 7.61 -8.76 -10.14
N PRO A 161 8.92 -9.09 -10.15
CA PRO A 161 9.39 -10.37 -10.68
C PRO A 161 8.75 -11.53 -9.92
N GLY A 162 8.68 -12.71 -10.52
CA GLY A 162 7.98 -13.92 -10.10
C GLY A 162 7.59 -14.04 -8.62
N PRO A 163 8.54 -14.02 -7.64
CA PRO A 163 8.21 -14.15 -6.22
C PRO A 163 7.36 -12.98 -5.68
N VAL A 164 7.63 -11.73 -6.13
CA VAL A 164 6.90 -10.54 -5.71
C VAL A 164 5.46 -10.60 -6.22
N GLY A 165 5.26 -10.83 -7.52
CA GLY A 165 3.93 -10.98 -8.10
C GLY A 165 3.17 -12.22 -7.60
N ALA A 166 3.88 -13.26 -7.12
CA ALA A 166 3.25 -14.40 -6.45
C ALA A 166 2.74 -14.05 -5.06
N ALA A 167 3.48 -13.22 -4.30
CA ALA A 167 3.08 -12.74 -2.98
C ALA A 167 1.82 -11.88 -3.08
N GLU A 168 1.76 -10.93 -4.01
CA GLU A 168 0.58 -10.09 -4.28
C GLU A 168 -0.70 -10.94 -4.51
N LYS A 169 -0.59 -12.01 -5.28
CA LYS A 169 -1.72 -12.89 -5.60
C LYS A 169 -2.10 -13.88 -4.49
N ARG A 170 -1.17 -14.18 -3.56
CA ARG A 170 -1.34 -15.22 -2.54
C ARG A 170 -2.09 -14.74 -1.31
N PHE A 171 -1.93 -13.48 -0.96
CA PHE A 171 -2.46 -12.89 0.25
C PHE A 171 -3.52 -11.83 -0.06
N GLN A 172 -4.41 -11.57 0.89
CA GLN A 172 -5.50 -10.60 0.78
C GLN A 172 -5.52 -9.65 1.98
N GLY A 173 -6.25 -8.55 1.86
CA GLY A 173 -6.37 -7.55 2.92
C GLY A 173 -5.02 -6.90 3.25
N GLY A 174 -4.86 -6.41 4.46
CA GLY A 174 -3.64 -5.73 4.87
C GLY A 174 -2.36 -6.56 4.75
N LEU A 175 -2.46 -7.90 4.88
CA LEU A 175 -1.31 -8.77 4.64
C LEU A 175 -0.94 -8.83 3.14
N GLY A 176 -1.93 -8.78 2.25
CA GLY A 176 -1.71 -8.73 0.81
C GLY A 176 -0.95 -7.48 0.39
N VAL A 177 -1.38 -6.32 0.92
CA VAL A 177 -0.71 -5.03 0.67
C VAL A 177 0.76 -5.06 1.12
N MET A 178 1.06 -5.66 2.27
CA MET A 178 2.42 -5.68 2.82
C MET A 178 3.33 -6.74 2.17
N ALA A 179 2.76 -7.83 1.65
CA ALA A 179 3.54 -9.03 1.33
C ALA A 179 4.45 -8.87 0.11
N ASP A 180 3.98 -8.22 -0.94
CA ASP A 180 4.75 -8.01 -2.17
C ASP A 180 5.93 -7.07 -1.92
N ASP A 181 5.73 -5.98 -1.18
CA ASP A 181 6.80 -5.05 -0.83
C ASP A 181 7.83 -5.66 0.12
N LEU A 182 7.41 -6.51 1.06
CA LEU A 182 8.35 -7.25 1.89
C LEU A 182 9.19 -8.25 1.06
N VAL A 183 8.60 -8.91 0.07
CA VAL A 183 9.35 -9.80 -0.85
C VAL A 183 10.28 -8.97 -1.75
N ALA A 184 9.82 -7.84 -2.29
CA ALA A 184 10.65 -6.91 -3.06
C ALA A 184 11.82 -6.38 -2.22
N GLY A 185 11.55 -6.00 -0.97
CA GLY A 185 12.56 -5.57 0.00
C GLY A 185 13.58 -6.65 0.33
N ALA A 186 13.15 -7.90 0.48
CA ALA A 186 14.04 -9.03 0.72
C ALA A 186 14.98 -9.30 -0.47
N LEU A 187 14.46 -9.25 -1.71
CA LEU A 187 15.28 -9.37 -2.92
C LEU A 187 16.28 -8.21 -3.03
N ALA A 188 15.85 -7.00 -2.78
CA ALA A 188 16.73 -5.83 -2.75
C ALA A 188 17.81 -5.96 -1.66
N ALA A 189 17.42 -6.41 -0.46
CA ALA A 189 18.36 -6.67 0.63
C ALA A 189 19.43 -7.71 0.23
N ALA A 190 19.06 -8.77 -0.48
CA ALA A 190 20.02 -9.76 -0.95
C ALA A 190 21.05 -9.14 -1.92
N VAL A 191 20.60 -8.28 -2.84
CA VAL A 191 21.50 -7.54 -3.75
C VAL A 191 22.42 -6.60 -2.96
N VAL A 192 21.87 -5.80 -2.06
CA VAL A 192 22.64 -4.87 -1.24
C VAL A 192 23.65 -5.62 -0.34
N ALA A 193 23.23 -6.73 0.27
CA ALA A 193 24.13 -7.57 1.07
C ALA A 193 25.31 -8.12 0.26
N ALA A 194 25.07 -8.57 -0.97
CA ALA A 194 26.14 -9.04 -1.86
C ALA A 194 27.13 -7.91 -2.20
N LEU A 195 26.64 -6.70 -2.47
CA LEU A 195 27.48 -5.52 -2.76
C LEU A 195 28.29 -5.07 -1.54
N VAL A 196 27.70 -5.13 -0.33
CA VAL A 196 28.41 -4.85 0.94
C VAL A 196 29.50 -5.91 1.16
N ALA A 197 29.19 -7.20 1.01
CA ALA A 197 30.16 -8.29 1.18
C ALA A 197 31.30 -8.22 0.15
N GLY A 198 31.01 -7.76 -1.06
CA GLY A 198 32.01 -7.53 -2.12
C GLY A 198 32.82 -6.26 -1.97
N GLY A 199 32.58 -5.44 -0.92
CA GLY A 199 33.29 -4.18 -0.68
C GLY A 199 32.92 -3.03 -1.65
N VAL A 200 31.85 -3.19 -2.43
CA VAL A 200 31.42 -2.17 -3.42
C VAL A 200 30.76 -0.97 -2.73
N LEU A 201 30.09 -1.21 -1.61
CA LEU A 201 29.38 -0.18 -0.82
C LEU A 201 30.05 0.14 0.52
N ALA A 202 31.30 -0.26 0.71
CA ALA A 202 32.07 -0.04 1.94
C ALA A 202 32.58 1.39 2.06
#